data_af3a70fc68e774c5e370e7714270e63e
#
_entry.id   af3a70fc68e774c5e370e7714270e63e
#
_cell.length_a   1.000
_cell.length_b   1.000
_cell.length_c   1.000
_cell.angle_alpha   90.00
_cell.angle_beta   90.00
_cell.angle_gamma   90.00
#
_symmetry.space_group_name_H-M   'P 1'
#
loop_
_entity.id
_entity.type
_entity.pdbx_description
1 polymer ?
#
loop_
_entity_poly.entity_id
_entity_poly.type
_entity_poly.pdbx_seq_one_letter_code
_entity_poly.pdbx_strand_id
1 'polypeptide(L)'
;MIPLVSTEAEIRIMKDLVIRVAKEVQKYKKVKVDYLVGTMIELPRAAIKADDIAKHAEFFSFGTNDLTQTTFGLSRDDSGKFLNDYIESKIFSIDPFVSIDDGVGDLV
;
A
#
# COMPACT_ATOMS: atom_id res chain seq x y z
N MET A 1 6.71 8.75 -0.01
CA MET A 1 6.06 7.43 -0.23
C MET A 1 4.75 7.64 -0.96
N ILE A 2 4.57 6.96 -2.09
CA ILE A 2 3.41 7.13 -2.97
C ILE A 2 2.38 6.05 -2.64
N PRO A 3 1.12 6.42 -2.31
CA PRO A 3 0.08 5.46 -1.97
C PRO A 3 -0.65 4.92 -3.21
N LEU A 4 -1.37 3.81 -3.03
CA LEU A 4 -2.36 3.25 -3.96
C LEU A 4 -1.84 2.97 -5.38
N VAL A 5 -0.56 2.66 -5.50
CA VAL A 5 0.06 2.29 -6.78
C VAL A 5 -0.29 0.85 -7.12
N SER A 6 -0.76 0.61 -8.34
CA SER A 6 -1.05 -0.72 -8.86
C SER A 6 -0.23 -1.11 -10.10
N THR A 7 0.33 -0.12 -10.80
CA THR A 7 1.06 -0.32 -12.05
C THR A 7 2.43 0.35 -12.06
N GLU A 8 3.34 -0.18 -12.89
CA GLU A 8 4.63 0.44 -13.15
C GLU A 8 4.50 1.86 -13.70
N ALA A 9 3.52 2.09 -14.57
CA ALA A 9 3.32 3.42 -15.17
C ALA A 9 2.93 4.47 -14.13
N GLU A 10 2.10 4.10 -13.16
CA GLU A 10 1.71 5.01 -12.08
C GLU A 10 2.91 5.43 -11.24
N ILE A 11 3.71 4.48 -10.76
CA ILE A 11 4.89 4.81 -9.93
C ILE A 11 5.90 5.65 -10.71
N ARG A 12 6.13 5.34 -11.98
CA ARG A 12 7.04 6.09 -12.85
C ARG A 12 6.61 7.56 -12.98
N ILE A 13 5.34 7.80 -13.33
CA ILE A 13 4.79 9.14 -13.51
C ILE A 13 4.81 9.92 -12.19
N MET A 14 4.41 9.28 -11.11
CA MET A 14 4.35 9.93 -9.79
C MET A 14 5.75 10.20 -9.23
N LYS A 15 6.71 9.32 -9.47
CA LYS A 15 8.11 9.55 -9.10
C LYS A 15 8.69 10.76 -9.84
N ASP A 16 8.45 10.86 -11.15
CA ASP A 16 8.89 11.99 -11.95
C ASP A 16 8.29 13.31 -11.42
N LEU A 17 7.03 13.30 -11.05
CA LEU A 17 6.37 14.45 -10.43
C LEU A 17 7.03 14.84 -9.10
N VAL A 18 7.28 13.86 -8.22
CA VAL A 18 7.94 14.11 -6.93
C VAL A 18 9.31 14.72 -7.13
N ILE A 19 10.12 14.18 -8.03
CA ILE A 19 11.46 14.67 -8.32
C ILE A 19 11.41 16.11 -8.86
N ARG A 20 10.50 16.40 -9.77
CA ARG A 20 10.32 17.75 -10.33
C ARG A 20 9.95 18.74 -9.24
N VAL A 21 8.94 18.44 -8.44
CA VAL A 21 8.49 19.33 -7.36
C VAL A 21 9.58 19.52 -6.30
N ALA A 22 10.28 18.45 -5.93
CA ALA A 22 11.39 18.53 -4.99
C ALA A 22 12.51 19.46 -5.47
N LYS A 23 12.87 19.37 -6.75
CA LYS A 23 13.86 20.28 -7.35
C LYS A 23 13.42 21.75 -7.31
N GLU A 24 12.17 22.02 -7.67
CA GLU A 24 11.61 23.37 -7.64
C GLU A 24 11.59 23.95 -6.22
N VAL A 25 11.13 23.19 -5.23
CA VAL A 25 11.07 23.62 -3.83
C VAL A 25 12.45 23.84 -3.25
N GLN A 26 13.41 22.94 -3.50
CA GLN A 26 14.79 23.09 -3.03
C GLN A 26 15.45 24.34 -3.61
N LYS A 27 15.22 24.60 -4.90
CA LYS A 27 15.71 25.83 -5.57
C LYS A 27 15.09 27.08 -4.95
N TYR A 28 13.78 27.08 -4.75
CA TYR A 28 13.05 28.21 -4.16
C TYR A 28 13.49 28.49 -2.72
N LYS A 29 13.61 27.46 -1.91
CA LYS A 29 14.01 27.54 -0.49
C LYS A 29 15.53 27.66 -0.31
N LYS A 30 16.33 27.50 -1.37
CA LYS A 30 17.80 27.49 -1.32
C LYS A 30 18.35 26.46 -0.31
N VAL A 31 17.73 25.28 -0.27
CA VAL A 31 18.13 24.16 0.59
C VAL A 31 18.36 22.92 -0.27
N LYS A 32 19.17 22.00 0.23
CA LYS A 32 19.34 20.67 -0.34
C LYS A 32 18.81 19.65 0.65
N VAL A 33 17.96 18.73 0.18
CA VAL A 33 17.40 17.65 0.97
C VAL A 33 17.68 16.33 0.26
N ASP A 34 18.30 15.40 0.97
CA ASP A 34 18.44 14.03 0.50
C ASP A 34 17.17 13.26 0.85
N TYR A 35 16.61 12.56 -0.14
CA TYR A 35 15.37 11.82 0.04
C TYR A 35 15.33 10.59 -0.87
N LEU A 36 14.50 9.64 -0.50
CA LEU A 36 14.18 8.46 -1.30
C LEU A 36 12.70 8.52 -1.73
N VAL A 37 12.43 8.04 -2.93
CA VAL A 37 11.07 7.91 -3.44
C VAL A 37 10.70 6.45 -3.49
N GLY A 38 9.72 6.07 -2.69
CA GLY A 38 9.19 4.73 -2.65
C GLY A 38 7.68 4.71 -2.76
N THR A 39 7.11 3.53 -2.69
CA THR A 39 5.67 3.32 -2.78
C THR A 39 5.16 2.39 -1.69
N MET A 40 3.87 2.49 -1.42
CA MET A 40 3.17 1.46 -0.65
C MET A 40 2.84 0.28 -1.55
N ILE A 41 2.98 -0.91 -1.01
CA ILE A 41 2.39 -2.15 -1.53
C ILE A 41 1.17 -2.42 -0.66
N GLU A 42 0.00 -2.06 -1.17
CA GLU A 42 -1.25 -2.11 -0.42
C GLU A 42 -2.44 -2.58 -1.28
N LEU A 43 -2.20 -2.85 -2.56
CA LEU A 43 -3.16 -3.44 -3.46
C LEU A 43 -2.67 -4.83 -3.91
N PRO A 44 -3.55 -5.82 -4.04
CA PRO A 44 -3.15 -7.17 -4.45
C PRO A 44 -2.39 -7.21 -5.78
N ARG A 45 -2.80 -6.41 -6.75
CA ARG A 45 -2.08 -6.31 -8.03
C ARG A 45 -0.65 -5.82 -7.86
N ALA A 46 -0.45 -4.82 -6.99
CA ALA A 46 0.89 -4.30 -6.70
C ALA A 46 1.78 -5.36 -6.05
N ALA A 47 1.24 -6.16 -5.14
CA ALA A 47 1.95 -7.26 -4.51
C ALA A 47 2.40 -8.31 -5.53
N ILE A 48 1.49 -8.72 -6.43
CA ILE A 48 1.78 -9.71 -7.49
C ILE A 48 2.78 -9.18 -8.52
N LYS A 49 2.77 -7.88 -8.80
CA LYS A 49 3.61 -7.20 -9.78
C LYS A 49 4.68 -6.30 -9.12
N ALA A 50 5.09 -6.65 -7.93
CA ALA A 50 6.07 -5.87 -7.16
C ALA A 50 7.43 -5.77 -7.87
N ASP A 51 7.82 -6.77 -8.63
CA ASP A 51 9.04 -6.78 -9.43
C ASP A 51 9.05 -5.67 -10.51
N ASP A 52 7.92 -5.44 -11.16
CA ASP A 52 7.78 -4.35 -12.14
C ASP A 52 7.81 -2.98 -11.46
N ILE A 53 7.13 -2.85 -10.33
CA ILE A 53 7.09 -1.61 -9.54
C ILE A 53 8.46 -1.29 -8.93
N ALA A 54 9.21 -2.31 -8.51
CA ALA A 54 10.54 -2.17 -7.93
C ALA A 54 11.55 -1.49 -8.86
N LYS A 55 11.34 -1.52 -10.17
CA LYS A 55 12.21 -0.84 -11.15
C LYS A 55 12.25 0.68 -10.94
N HIS A 56 11.22 1.24 -10.31
CA HIS A 56 11.07 2.69 -10.10
C HIS A 56 11.01 3.09 -8.63
N ALA A 57 10.82 2.16 -7.71
CA ALA A 57 10.74 2.43 -6.28
C ALA A 57 12.07 2.18 -5.58
N GLU A 58 12.50 3.08 -4.72
CA GLU A 58 13.72 2.96 -3.92
C GLU A 58 13.47 2.19 -2.61
N PHE A 59 12.21 2.08 -2.20
CA PHE A 59 11.77 1.25 -1.08
C PHE A 59 10.28 0.93 -1.19
N PHE A 60 9.86 -0.11 -0.47
CA PHE A 60 8.46 -0.47 -0.27
C PHE A 60 8.05 -0.29 1.18
N SER A 61 6.80 0.09 1.38
CA SER A 61 6.09 0.02 2.65
C SER A 61 4.79 -0.75 2.44
N PHE A 62 4.46 -1.63 3.36
CA PHE A 62 3.30 -2.51 3.21
C PHE A 62 2.09 -1.93 3.94
N GLY A 63 1.01 -1.67 3.18
CA GLY A 63 -0.27 -1.20 3.71
C GLY A 63 -1.20 -2.37 4.01
N THR A 64 -1.01 -3.04 5.14
CA THR A 64 -1.75 -4.27 5.48
C THR A 64 -3.24 -4.04 5.68
N ASN A 65 -3.66 -2.85 6.07
CA ASN A 65 -5.08 -2.49 6.17
C ASN A 65 -5.77 -2.55 4.81
N ASP A 66 -5.23 -1.88 3.82
CA ASP A 66 -5.80 -1.86 2.46
C ASP A 66 -5.67 -3.23 1.77
N LEU A 67 -4.55 -3.94 1.98
CA LEU A 67 -4.39 -5.31 1.51
C LEU A 67 -5.45 -6.24 2.10
N THR A 68 -5.73 -6.15 3.38
CA THR A 68 -6.76 -6.95 4.04
C THR A 68 -8.13 -6.64 3.45
N GLN A 69 -8.49 -5.37 3.31
CA GLN A 69 -9.77 -4.96 2.74
C GLN A 69 -9.96 -5.50 1.32
N THR A 70 -8.97 -5.35 0.47
CA THR A 70 -9.06 -5.74 -0.94
C THR A 70 -8.94 -7.25 -1.16
N THR A 71 -8.15 -7.93 -0.37
CA THR A 71 -7.98 -9.40 -0.46
C THR A 71 -9.23 -10.14 0.01
N PHE A 72 -9.85 -9.70 1.10
CA PHE A 72 -11.12 -10.26 1.58
C PHE A 72 -12.35 -9.71 0.86
N GLY A 73 -12.23 -8.57 0.18
CA GLY A 73 -13.38 -7.86 -0.36
C GLY A 73 -14.26 -7.23 0.73
N LEU A 74 -13.65 -6.78 1.82
CA LEU A 74 -14.32 -6.19 2.98
C LEU A 74 -13.96 -4.71 3.12
N SER A 75 -14.96 -3.88 3.47
CA SER A 75 -14.70 -2.54 3.97
C SER A 75 -14.46 -2.57 5.47
N ARG A 76 -13.35 -1.99 5.94
CA ARG A 76 -13.08 -1.86 7.36
C ARG A 76 -14.17 -1.07 8.09
N ASP A 77 -14.69 -0.03 7.45
CA ASP A 77 -15.75 0.81 8.03
C ASP A 77 -17.08 0.09 8.14
N ASP A 78 -17.37 -0.83 7.23
CA ASP A 78 -18.61 -1.61 7.20
C ASP A 78 -18.53 -2.93 7.95
N SER A 79 -17.33 -3.45 8.20
CA SER A 79 -17.11 -4.79 8.79
C SER A 79 -17.74 -4.93 10.19
N GLY A 80 -17.86 -3.85 10.96
CA GLY A 80 -18.49 -3.85 12.27
C GLY A 80 -19.95 -4.33 12.29
N LYS A 81 -20.61 -4.34 11.13
CA LYS A 81 -22.01 -4.79 10.99
C LYS A 81 -22.14 -6.32 11.01
N PHE A 82 -21.10 -7.08 10.66
CA PHE A 82 -21.18 -8.54 10.50
C PHE A 82 -19.98 -9.29 11.07
N LEU A 83 -18.88 -8.62 11.40
CA LEU A 83 -17.63 -9.27 11.80
C LEU A 83 -17.78 -10.13 13.06
N ASN A 84 -18.54 -9.65 14.05
CA ASN A 84 -18.82 -10.43 15.26
C ASN A 84 -19.57 -11.73 14.94
N ASP A 85 -20.54 -11.69 14.04
CA ASP A 85 -21.28 -12.89 13.62
C ASP A 85 -20.36 -13.89 12.93
N TYR A 86 -19.40 -13.41 12.14
CA TYR A 86 -18.38 -14.24 11.48
C TYR A 86 -17.45 -14.93 12.49
N ILE A 87 -17.06 -14.24 13.54
CA ILE A 87 -16.21 -14.80 14.59
C ILE A 87 -16.98 -15.79 15.43
N GLU A 88 -18.22 -15.47 15.85
CA GLU A 88 -19.10 -16.38 16.61
C GLU A 88 -19.42 -17.66 15.84
N SER A 89 -19.65 -17.53 14.54
CA SER A 89 -19.90 -18.66 13.64
C SER A 89 -18.64 -19.42 13.22
N LYS A 90 -17.47 -19.01 13.71
CA LYS A 90 -16.17 -19.59 13.40
C LYS A 90 -15.80 -19.55 11.90
N ILE A 91 -16.35 -18.60 11.16
CA ILE A 91 -15.94 -18.31 9.78
C ILE A 91 -14.56 -17.65 9.79
N PHE A 92 -14.36 -16.68 10.68
CA PHE A 92 -13.04 -16.15 11.03
C PHE A 92 -12.65 -16.62 12.44
N SER A 93 -11.40 -17.01 12.61
CA SER A 93 -10.85 -17.34 13.93
C SER A 93 -10.55 -16.10 14.75
N ILE A 94 -10.21 -15.00 14.07
CA ILE A 94 -9.87 -13.70 14.65
C ILE A 94 -10.22 -12.59 13.66
N ASP A 95 -10.39 -11.38 14.18
CA ASP A 95 -10.56 -10.18 13.36
C ASP A 95 -9.34 -9.98 12.43
N PRO A 96 -9.52 -10.01 11.10
CA PRO A 96 -8.42 -9.88 10.15
C PRO A 96 -7.75 -8.50 10.15
N PHE A 97 -8.35 -7.49 10.81
CA PHE A 97 -7.75 -6.17 10.99
C PHE A 97 -6.91 -6.06 12.28
N VAL A 98 -7.03 -7.00 13.19
CA VAL A 98 -6.23 -7.06 14.43
C VAL A 98 -4.92 -7.81 14.21
N SER A 99 -4.96 -8.88 13.42
CA SER A 99 -3.79 -9.68 13.06
C SER A 99 -3.82 -9.97 11.57
N ILE A 100 -2.64 -9.91 10.93
CA ILE A 100 -2.56 -10.22 9.50
C ILE A 100 -2.95 -11.68 9.25
N ASP A 101 -3.85 -11.89 8.32
CA ASP A 101 -4.24 -13.21 7.86
C ASP A 101 -3.16 -13.82 6.95
N ASP A 102 -3.01 -15.15 6.98
CA ASP A 102 -2.01 -15.85 6.19
C ASP A 102 -2.18 -15.60 4.69
N GLY A 103 -3.42 -15.58 4.18
CA GLY A 103 -3.70 -15.30 2.78
C GLY A 103 -3.37 -13.86 2.36
N VAL A 104 -3.41 -12.91 3.29
CA VAL A 104 -2.91 -11.54 3.08
C VAL A 104 -1.40 -11.51 3.16
N GLY A 105 -0.82 -12.22 4.12
CA GLY A 105 0.62 -12.35 4.30
C GLY A 105 1.32 -12.97 3.09
N ASP A 106 0.69 -13.92 2.43
CA ASP A 106 1.23 -14.57 1.23
C ASP A 106 1.38 -13.62 0.02
N LEU A 107 0.69 -12.49 0.02
CA LEU A 107 0.83 -11.45 -0.99
C LEU A 107 2.04 -10.53 -0.72
N VAL A 108 2.51 -10.46 0.51
CA VAL A 108 3.62 -9.60 0.94
C VAL A 108 4.96 -10.28 0.74
#